data_2e807453264e8d34ac91a7bb05a80aea
#
_entry.id   2e807453264e8d34ac91a7bb05a80aea
#
_cell.length_a   1.000
_cell.length_b   1.000
_cell.length_c   1.000
_cell.angle_alpha   90.00
_cell.angle_beta   90.00
_cell.angle_gamma   90.00
#
_symmetry.space_group_name_H-M   'P 1'
#
loop_
_entity.id
_entity.type
_entity.pdbx_description
1 polymer ?
#
loop_
_entity_poly.entity_id
_entity_poly.type
_entity_poly.pdbx_seq_one_letter_code
_entity_poly.pdbx_strand_id
1 'polypeptide(L)'
;MATGTGKTRTVLGMIYRFLKTNRFKRILFLVDRTSLGEQASDVFKEIKLEDLMTLDEIYNIKGLEDKNIDKETRIQVATVQSMVKRILYNDGETMPAVTDYDLIIIDEAHRGYILDKEMGDTEILYRDQRDYQSKYRSVIEYFDAVKIALTATPALQTTEIFGQPVFKYTYRE
;
A
#
# COMPACT_ATOMS: atom_id res chain seq x y z
N MET A 1 12.07 3.04 -9.01
CA MET A 1 11.66 3.76 -10.24
C MET A 1 11.59 5.24 -9.94
N ALA A 2 12.13 6.09 -10.80
CA ALA A 2 12.14 7.55 -10.63
C ALA A 2 10.70 8.13 -10.58
N THR A 3 10.54 9.34 -10.05
CA THR A 3 9.25 10.04 -10.02
C THR A 3 8.77 10.31 -11.46
N GLY A 4 7.48 10.18 -11.74
CA GLY A 4 6.91 10.41 -13.07
C GLY A 4 7.16 9.32 -14.12
N THR A 5 7.83 8.22 -13.78
CA THR A 5 8.16 7.12 -14.72
C THR A 5 7.05 6.06 -14.85
N GLY A 6 5.84 6.34 -14.38
CA GLY A 6 4.70 5.43 -14.50
C GLY A 6 4.64 4.32 -13.45
N LYS A 7 5.19 4.53 -12.26
CA LYS A 7 5.12 3.57 -11.14
C LYS A 7 3.72 3.01 -10.94
N THR A 8 2.72 3.87 -10.81
CA THR A 8 1.33 3.48 -10.56
C THR A 8 0.77 2.59 -11.68
N ARG A 9 1.08 2.88 -12.95
CA ARG A 9 0.66 2.04 -14.08
C ARG A 9 1.35 0.68 -14.07
N THR A 10 2.63 0.64 -13.74
CA THR A 10 3.38 -0.61 -13.59
C THR A 10 2.77 -1.49 -12.49
N VAL A 11 2.43 -0.87 -11.36
CA VAL A 11 1.78 -1.54 -10.24
C VAL A 11 0.41 -2.09 -10.63
N LEU A 12 -0.40 -1.30 -11.31
CA LEU A 12 -1.71 -1.71 -11.80
C LEU A 12 -1.61 -2.95 -12.69
N GLY A 13 -0.68 -2.95 -13.64
CA GLY A 13 -0.42 -4.11 -14.51
C GLY A 13 0.07 -5.33 -13.73
N MET A 14 0.89 -5.13 -12.71
CA MET A 14 1.39 -6.18 -11.82
C MET A 14 0.25 -6.78 -10.97
N ILE A 15 -0.58 -5.95 -10.34
CA ILE A 15 -1.77 -6.35 -9.58
C ILE A 15 -2.70 -7.17 -10.46
N TYR A 16 -3.05 -6.65 -11.64
CA TYR A 16 -3.91 -7.34 -12.59
C TYR A 16 -3.38 -8.73 -12.92
N ARG A 17 -2.09 -8.83 -13.25
CA ARG A 17 -1.45 -10.10 -13.60
C ARG A 17 -1.45 -11.09 -12.44
N PHE A 18 -1.20 -10.63 -11.22
CA PHE A 18 -1.21 -11.46 -10.02
C PHE A 18 -2.61 -12.02 -9.71
N LEU A 19 -3.64 -11.20 -9.83
CA LEU A 19 -5.02 -11.62 -9.60
C LEU A 19 -5.51 -12.55 -10.73
N LYS A 20 -5.22 -12.21 -11.99
CA LYS A 20 -5.59 -13.03 -13.15
C LYS A 20 -5.00 -14.45 -13.10
N THR A 21 -3.76 -14.57 -12.62
CA THR A 21 -3.08 -15.88 -12.50
C THR A 21 -3.36 -16.57 -11.16
N ASN A 22 -4.22 -16.01 -10.31
CA ASN A 22 -4.47 -16.47 -8.94
C ASN A 22 -3.18 -16.64 -8.11
N ARG A 23 -2.14 -15.87 -8.42
CA ARG A 23 -0.89 -15.87 -7.66
C ARG A 23 -1.10 -15.37 -6.24
N PHE A 24 -1.94 -14.35 -6.10
CA PHE A 24 -2.41 -13.80 -4.84
C PHE A 24 -3.93 -13.68 -4.87
N LYS A 25 -4.57 -13.84 -3.72
CA LYS A 25 -6.03 -13.83 -3.57
C LYS A 25 -6.53 -12.46 -3.16
N ARG A 26 -5.84 -11.81 -2.24
CA ARG A 26 -6.23 -10.50 -1.71
C ARG A 26 -5.00 -9.62 -1.46
N ILE A 27 -5.05 -8.43 -2.02
CA ILE A 27 -3.94 -7.48 -2.03
C ILE A 27 -4.30 -6.28 -1.15
N LEU A 28 -3.42 -5.92 -0.23
CA LEU A 28 -3.46 -4.66 0.48
C LEU A 28 -2.53 -3.66 -0.22
N PHE A 29 -3.11 -2.56 -0.71
CA PHE A 29 -2.36 -1.46 -1.27
C PHE A 29 -2.24 -0.34 -0.23
N LEU A 30 -1.06 -0.20 0.35
CA LEU A 30 -0.76 0.78 1.39
C LEU A 30 -0.18 2.05 0.79
N VAL A 31 -0.77 3.18 1.16
CA VAL A 31 -0.33 4.52 0.82
C VAL A 31 -0.02 5.32 2.08
N ASP A 32 0.85 6.30 1.93
CA ASP A 32 1.21 7.18 3.05
C ASP A 32 0.11 8.20 3.36
N ARG A 33 -0.54 8.75 2.32
CA ARG A 33 -1.55 9.81 2.45
C ARG A 33 -2.85 9.46 1.74
N THR A 34 -3.95 10.01 2.25
CA THR A 34 -5.29 9.86 1.65
C THR A 34 -5.30 10.28 0.17
N SER A 35 -4.69 11.41 -0.18
CA SER A 35 -4.62 11.88 -1.57
C SER A 35 -3.93 10.91 -2.52
N LEU A 36 -2.91 10.16 -2.05
CA LEU A 36 -2.26 9.12 -2.85
C LEU A 36 -3.17 7.90 -3.02
N GLY A 37 -3.95 7.57 -2.01
CA GLY A 37 -4.95 6.50 -2.10
C GLY A 37 -6.09 6.82 -3.04
N GLU A 38 -6.57 8.06 -3.04
CA GLU A 38 -7.55 8.56 -4.00
C GLU A 38 -7.01 8.49 -5.44
N GLN A 39 -5.80 8.99 -5.68
CA GLN A 39 -5.13 8.89 -6.99
C GLN A 39 -4.94 7.44 -7.45
N ALA A 40 -4.59 6.53 -6.56
CA ALA A 40 -4.47 5.11 -6.91
C ALA A 40 -5.84 4.51 -7.26
N SER A 41 -6.88 4.85 -6.51
CA SER A 41 -8.25 4.42 -6.77
C SER A 41 -8.77 4.94 -8.12
N ASP A 42 -8.47 6.19 -8.46
CA ASP A 42 -8.81 6.79 -9.75
C ASP A 42 -8.11 6.04 -10.90
N VAL A 43 -6.82 5.76 -10.75
CA VAL A 43 -6.07 4.97 -11.74
C VAL A 43 -6.67 3.57 -11.93
N PHE A 44 -7.16 2.93 -10.87
CA PHE A 44 -7.82 1.61 -10.95
C PHE A 44 -9.15 1.66 -11.69
N LYS A 45 -9.83 2.80 -11.67
CA LYS A 45 -11.11 3.05 -12.36
C LYS A 45 -10.96 3.57 -13.78
N GLU A 46 -9.86 4.24 -14.11
CA GLU A 46 -9.71 4.92 -15.40
C GLU A 46 -8.90 4.12 -16.41
N ILE A 47 -7.85 3.42 -15.96
CA ILE A 47 -6.95 2.72 -16.88
C ILE A 47 -7.58 1.42 -17.36
N LYS A 48 -7.85 1.35 -18.65
CA LYS A 48 -8.33 0.14 -19.33
C LYS A 48 -7.21 -0.87 -19.49
N LEU A 49 -7.51 -2.08 -19.15
CA LEU A 49 -6.68 -3.27 -19.26
C LEU A 49 -7.11 -4.12 -20.47
N GLU A 50 -7.06 -5.44 -20.34
CA GLU A 50 -7.57 -6.35 -21.35
C GLU A 50 -9.09 -6.17 -21.55
N ASP A 51 -9.57 -6.38 -22.76
CA ASP A 51 -10.98 -6.24 -23.15
C ASP A 51 -11.59 -4.86 -22.84
N LEU A 52 -10.74 -3.82 -22.74
CA LEU A 52 -11.11 -2.44 -22.44
C LEU A 52 -11.79 -2.23 -21.08
N MET A 53 -11.69 -3.20 -20.18
CA MET A 53 -12.21 -3.10 -18.80
C MET A 53 -11.16 -2.52 -17.86
N THR A 54 -11.63 -1.78 -16.86
CA THR A 54 -10.79 -1.27 -15.78
C THR A 54 -10.59 -2.32 -14.69
N LEU A 55 -9.62 -2.11 -13.79
CA LEU A 55 -9.39 -3.05 -12.69
C LEU A 55 -10.59 -3.15 -11.75
N ASP A 56 -11.28 -2.03 -11.51
CA ASP A 56 -12.46 -1.94 -10.65
C ASP A 56 -13.70 -2.64 -11.26
N GLU A 57 -13.78 -2.70 -12.59
CA GLU A 57 -14.84 -3.46 -13.29
C GLU A 57 -14.61 -4.98 -13.23
N ILE A 58 -13.35 -5.41 -13.12
CA ILE A 58 -13.00 -6.84 -13.11
C ILE A 58 -12.99 -7.42 -11.70
N TYR A 59 -12.52 -6.65 -10.70
CA TYR A 59 -12.30 -7.12 -9.34
C TYR A 59 -12.98 -6.23 -8.30
N ASN A 60 -13.43 -6.81 -7.20
CA ASN A 60 -13.98 -6.06 -6.07
C ASN A 60 -12.84 -5.32 -5.34
N ILE A 61 -12.88 -4.00 -5.37
CA ILE A 61 -11.93 -3.09 -4.75
C ILE A 61 -12.61 -2.33 -3.61
N LYS A 62 -12.00 -2.34 -2.43
CA LYS A 62 -12.38 -1.52 -1.29
C LYS A 62 -11.46 -0.32 -1.18
N GLY A 63 -12.05 0.86 -1.07
CA GLY A 63 -11.33 2.13 -0.97
C GLY A 63 -10.90 2.48 0.46
N LEU A 64 -10.43 3.72 0.63
CA LEU A 64 -9.92 4.24 1.91
C LEU A 64 -10.99 4.29 3.02
N GLU A 65 -12.25 4.51 2.66
CA GLU A 65 -13.38 4.62 3.60
C GLU A 65 -13.87 3.25 4.08
N ASP A 66 -13.57 2.19 3.34
CA ASP A 66 -14.02 0.84 3.65
C ASP A 66 -13.13 0.22 4.73
N LYS A 67 -13.63 0.06 5.92
CA LYS A 67 -12.88 -0.54 7.04
C LYS A 67 -12.91 -2.07 7.03
N ASN A 68 -13.99 -2.65 6.52
CA ASN A 68 -14.19 -4.08 6.53
C ASN A 68 -14.08 -4.66 5.11
N ILE A 69 -13.43 -5.80 5.01
CA ILE A 69 -13.35 -6.59 3.79
C ILE A 69 -14.36 -7.74 3.84
N ASP A 70 -14.91 -8.09 2.70
CA ASP A 70 -15.75 -9.26 2.51
C ASP A 70 -14.99 -10.36 1.74
N LYS A 71 -15.63 -11.50 1.53
CA LYS A 71 -15.02 -12.65 0.83
C LYS A 71 -14.69 -12.34 -0.63
N GLU A 72 -15.42 -11.43 -1.24
CA GLU A 72 -15.25 -11.06 -2.66
C GLU A 72 -14.19 -9.97 -2.84
N THR A 73 -13.78 -9.29 -1.78
CA THR A 73 -12.75 -8.25 -1.86
C THR A 73 -11.43 -8.84 -2.34
N ARG A 74 -10.89 -8.27 -3.41
CA ARG A 74 -9.61 -8.66 -4.00
C ARG A 74 -8.50 -7.66 -3.74
N ILE A 75 -8.86 -6.39 -3.64
CA ILE A 75 -7.93 -5.29 -3.36
C ILE A 75 -8.54 -4.41 -2.28
N GLN A 76 -7.76 -4.03 -1.31
CA GLN A 76 -8.08 -2.94 -0.39
C GLN A 76 -7.02 -1.87 -0.48
N VAL A 77 -7.45 -0.61 -0.64
CA VAL A 77 -6.61 0.57 -0.51
C VAL A 77 -6.74 1.10 0.91
N ALA A 78 -5.64 1.29 1.60
CA ALA A 78 -5.64 1.85 2.96
C ALA A 78 -4.42 2.74 3.19
N THR A 79 -4.55 3.69 4.11
CA THR A 79 -3.38 4.42 4.61
C THR A 79 -2.67 3.63 5.71
N VAL A 80 -1.37 3.85 5.85
CA VAL A 80 -0.60 3.27 6.96
C VAL A 80 -1.19 3.68 8.30
N GLN A 81 -1.60 4.94 8.46
CA GLN A 81 -2.20 5.47 9.68
C GLN A 81 -3.52 4.78 10.03
N SER A 82 -4.36 4.51 9.02
CA SER A 82 -5.59 3.74 9.22
C SER A 82 -5.29 2.34 9.74
N MET A 83 -4.29 1.67 9.17
CA MET A 83 -3.88 0.33 9.62
C MET A 83 -3.24 0.35 11.01
N VAL A 84 -2.43 1.37 11.35
CA VAL A 84 -1.91 1.56 12.71
C VAL A 84 -3.07 1.64 13.71
N LYS A 85 -4.10 2.46 13.42
CA LYS A 85 -5.29 2.56 14.29
C LYS A 85 -5.97 1.22 14.47
N ARG A 86 -6.16 0.48 13.39
CA ARG A 86 -6.87 -0.81 13.41
C ARG A 86 -6.09 -1.93 14.08
N ILE A 87 -4.77 -1.96 13.97
CA ILE A 87 -3.92 -3.03 14.48
C ILE A 87 -3.45 -2.76 15.90
N LEU A 88 -3.01 -1.52 16.20
CA LEU A 88 -2.34 -1.20 17.47
C LEU A 88 -3.27 -0.56 18.52
N TYR A 89 -4.34 0.12 18.08
CA TYR A 89 -5.25 0.86 18.97
C TYR A 89 -6.68 0.38 18.90
N ASN A 90 -6.88 -0.80 18.37
CA ASN A 90 -8.18 -1.30 17.98
C ASN A 90 -9.12 -1.55 19.18
N ASP A 91 -10.40 -1.26 18.93
CA ASP A 91 -11.55 -1.61 19.76
C ASP A 91 -12.12 -3.01 19.51
N GLY A 92 -11.49 -3.84 18.69
CA GLY A 92 -11.85 -5.23 18.37
C GLY A 92 -12.70 -5.44 17.13
N GLU A 93 -13.48 -4.46 16.67
CA GLU A 93 -14.44 -4.67 15.58
C GLU A 93 -13.81 -4.57 14.17
N THR A 94 -12.75 -3.78 14.00
CA THR A 94 -12.14 -3.52 12.69
C THR A 94 -10.73 -4.06 12.55
N MET A 95 -10.25 -4.84 13.51
CA MET A 95 -8.92 -5.43 13.47
C MET A 95 -8.85 -6.49 12.37
N PRO A 96 -7.97 -6.32 11.36
CA PRO A 96 -7.80 -7.32 10.34
C PRO A 96 -7.13 -8.58 10.91
N ALA A 97 -7.46 -9.74 10.38
CA ALA A 97 -6.70 -10.96 10.68
C ALA A 97 -5.33 -10.93 9.99
N VAL A 98 -4.33 -11.58 10.58
CA VAL A 98 -2.97 -11.67 10.01
C VAL A 98 -2.94 -12.32 8.62
N THR A 99 -3.96 -13.10 8.28
CA THR A 99 -4.14 -13.82 7.02
C THR A 99 -5.09 -13.13 6.04
N ASP A 100 -5.57 -11.94 6.36
CA ASP A 100 -6.54 -11.24 5.48
C ASP A 100 -5.95 -10.85 4.12
N TYR A 101 -4.64 -10.66 4.06
CA TYR A 101 -3.95 -10.33 2.82
C TYR A 101 -2.77 -11.27 2.62
N ASP A 102 -2.55 -11.69 1.39
CA ASP A 102 -1.41 -12.52 0.97
C ASP A 102 -0.35 -11.74 0.19
N LEU A 103 -0.67 -10.50 -0.21
CA LEU A 103 0.27 -9.53 -0.77
C LEU A 103 0.01 -8.13 -0.21
N ILE A 104 1.08 -7.45 0.19
CA ILE A 104 1.06 -6.03 0.55
C ILE A 104 1.94 -5.27 -0.44
N ILE A 105 1.37 -4.26 -1.07
CA ILE A 105 2.10 -3.33 -1.93
C ILE A 105 2.13 -1.98 -1.22
N ILE A 106 3.33 -1.44 -1.01
CA ILE A 106 3.53 -0.18 -0.29
C ILE A 106 4.06 0.85 -1.28
N ASP A 107 3.26 1.88 -1.54
CA ASP A 107 3.70 3.00 -2.38
C ASP A 107 4.44 4.04 -1.55
N GLU A 108 5.40 4.71 -2.19
CA GLU A 108 6.28 5.69 -1.57
C GLU A 108 6.90 5.22 -0.25
N ALA A 109 7.38 3.98 -0.22
CA ALA A 109 7.85 3.28 0.98
C ALA A 109 8.92 4.04 1.78
N HIS A 110 9.65 4.98 1.16
CA HIS A 110 10.61 5.84 1.85
C HIS A 110 9.95 6.84 2.82
N ARG A 111 8.69 7.21 2.58
CA ARG A 111 7.94 8.15 3.43
C ARG A 111 7.53 7.53 4.76
N GLY A 112 7.38 6.22 4.82
CA GLY A 112 7.09 5.51 6.06
C GLY A 112 8.13 5.67 7.17
N TYR A 113 9.25 6.34 6.90
CA TYR A 113 10.33 6.61 7.85
C TYR A 113 10.50 8.08 8.19
N ILE A 114 9.75 8.97 7.54
CA ILE A 114 9.86 10.41 7.72
C ILE A 114 8.49 10.94 8.20
N LEU A 115 8.45 11.44 9.42
CA LEU A 115 7.33 12.23 9.90
C LEU A 115 7.25 13.50 9.05
N ASP A 116 6.24 13.59 8.20
CA ASP A 116 6.04 14.78 7.39
C ASP A 116 5.31 15.83 8.25
N LYS A 117 5.89 17.03 8.35
CA LYS A 117 5.33 18.16 9.11
C LYS A 117 3.96 18.64 8.61
N GLU A 118 3.52 18.14 7.44
CA GLU A 118 2.21 18.44 6.84
C GLU A 118 1.11 17.43 7.23
N MET A 119 1.42 16.48 8.12
CA MET A 119 0.44 15.53 8.66
C MET A 119 -0.38 16.22 9.75
N GLY A 120 -1.49 16.84 9.41
CA GLY A 120 -2.44 17.48 10.33
C GLY A 120 -2.76 16.69 11.62
N ASP A 121 -4.03 16.54 12.00
CA ASP A 121 -4.49 15.88 13.24
C ASP A 121 -3.94 14.47 13.52
N THR A 122 -3.22 13.85 12.57
CA THR A 122 -2.54 12.57 12.74
C THR A 122 -1.24 12.67 13.56
N GLU A 123 -0.68 13.85 13.75
CA GLU A 123 0.53 14.08 14.57
C GLU A 123 0.33 13.68 16.03
N ILE A 124 -0.91 13.73 16.51
CA ILE A 124 -1.28 13.36 17.90
C ILE A 124 -1.03 11.87 18.16
N LEU A 125 -0.98 11.03 17.13
CA LEU A 125 -0.76 9.58 17.25
C LEU A 125 0.72 9.19 17.41
N TYR A 126 1.65 10.09 17.08
CA TYR A 126 3.08 9.80 17.09
C TYR A 126 3.81 10.78 18.00
N ARG A 127 4.60 10.25 18.92
CA ARG A 127 5.38 11.07 19.85
C ARG A 127 6.62 11.67 19.17
N ASP A 128 7.21 10.91 18.26
CA ASP A 128 8.37 11.32 17.48
C ASP A 128 8.53 10.44 16.22
N GLN A 129 9.55 10.70 15.43
CA GLN A 129 9.86 9.96 14.22
C GLN A 129 10.17 8.47 14.48
N ARG A 130 10.77 8.13 15.62
CA ARG A 130 11.07 6.73 15.99
C ARG A 130 9.81 5.97 16.29
N ASP A 131 8.87 6.59 16.99
CA ASP A 131 7.54 6.04 17.28
C ASP A 131 6.78 5.77 15.97
N TYR A 132 6.81 6.71 15.03
CA TYR A 132 6.22 6.52 13.70
C TYR A 132 6.84 5.34 12.95
N GLN A 133 8.16 5.27 12.87
CA GLN A 133 8.88 4.17 12.21
C GLN A 133 8.55 2.82 12.84
N SER A 134 8.49 2.76 14.17
CA SER A 134 8.13 1.54 14.89
C SER A 134 6.71 1.07 14.55
N LYS A 135 5.74 1.97 14.53
CA LYS A 135 4.34 1.67 14.20
C LYS A 135 4.18 1.27 12.73
N TYR A 136 4.86 1.96 11.83
CA TYR A 136 4.90 1.61 10.42
C TYR A 136 5.42 0.18 10.21
N ARG A 137 6.54 -0.14 10.83
CA ARG A 137 7.12 -1.48 10.81
C ARG A 137 6.17 -2.53 11.37
N SER A 138 5.52 -2.23 12.50
CA SER A 138 4.54 -3.13 13.12
C SER A 138 3.38 -3.45 12.18
N VAL A 139 2.88 -2.50 11.40
CA VAL A 139 1.83 -2.74 10.40
C VAL A 139 2.32 -3.66 9.29
N ILE A 140 3.54 -3.43 8.78
CA ILE A 140 4.10 -4.23 7.70
C ILE A 140 4.37 -5.67 8.15
N GLU A 141 4.88 -5.84 9.36
CA GLU A 141 5.23 -7.15 9.92
C GLU A 141 4.01 -7.92 10.46
N TYR A 142 2.90 -7.23 10.70
CA TYR A 142 1.68 -7.84 11.26
C TYR A 142 1.10 -8.93 10.36
N PHE A 143 1.09 -8.73 9.06
CA PHE A 143 0.47 -9.66 8.12
C PHE A 143 1.46 -10.73 7.65
N ASP A 144 0.97 -11.98 7.58
CA ASP A 144 1.65 -13.09 6.92
C ASP A 144 1.48 -13.00 5.41
N ALA A 145 2.18 -12.06 4.80
CA ALA A 145 2.02 -11.68 3.40
C ALA A 145 3.37 -11.42 2.73
N VAL A 146 3.43 -11.61 1.42
CA VAL A 146 4.54 -11.09 0.60
C VAL A 146 4.47 -9.57 0.57
N LYS A 147 5.63 -8.89 0.63
CA LYS A 147 5.72 -7.43 0.67
C LYS A 147 6.48 -6.91 -0.54
N ILE A 148 5.88 -5.94 -1.24
CA ILE A 148 6.49 -5.23 -2.36
C ILE A 148 6.52 -3.74 -2.03
N ALA A 149 7.69 -3.16 -1.97
CA ALA A 149 7.89 -1.74 -1.73
C ALA A 149 8.21 -1.00 -3.03
N LEU A 150 7.55 0.12 -3.23
CA LEU A 150 7.77 1.02 -4.36
C LEU A 150 8.32 2.34 -3.82
N THR A 151 9.39 2.82 -4.41
CA THR A 151 9.97 4.11 -4.04
C THR A 151 10.74 4.74 -5.20
N ALA A 152 10.72 6.05 -5.25
CA ALA A 152 11.59 6.82 -6.15
C ALA A 152 13.01 6.97 -5.54
N THR A 153 13.09 7.03 -4.22
CA THR A 153 14.30 7.33 -3.45
C THR A 153 14.47 6.28 -2.35
N PRO A 154 15.13 5.14 -2.64
CA PRO A 154 15.39 4.14 -1.60
C PRO A 154 16.32 4.73 -0.54
N ALA A 155 15.83 4.80 0.70
CA ALA A 155 16.63 5.14 1.88
C ALA A 155 17.27 3.87 2.47
N LEU A 156 18.27 4.03 3.33
CA LEU A 156 18.90 2.91 4.03
C LEU A 156 17.87 2.06 4.77
N GLN A 157 16.94 2.71 5.47
CA GLN A 157 15.86 2.04 6.21
C GLN A 157 14.94 1.22 5.31
N THR A 158 14.68 1.68 4.07
CA THR A 158 13.90 0.90 3.10
C THR A 158 14.61 -0.40 2.76
N THR A 159 15.94 -0.33 2.60
CA THR A 159 16.77 -1.51 2.32
C THR A 159 16.85 -2.46 3.52
N GLU A 160 16.82 -1.94 4.73
CA GLU A 160 16.82 -2.75 5.96
C GLU A 160 15.54 -3.58 6.12
N ILE A 161 14.40 -3.03 5.72
CA ILE A 161 13.10 -3.73 5.84
C ILE A 161 12.80 -4.62 4.64
N PHE A 162 13.04 -4.13 3.43
CA PHE A 162 12.62 -4.81 2.20
C PHE A 162 13.76 -5.49 1.44
N GLY A 163 15.01 -5.34 1.89
CA GLY A 163 16.19 -5.86 1.21
C GLY A 163 16.62 -5.00 0.01
N GLN A 164 17.53 -5.55 -0.80
CA GLN A 164 18.01 -4.86 -2.00
C GLN A 164 16.92 -4.76 -3.07
N PRO A 165 16.87 -3.64 -3.82
CA PRO A 165 15.91 -3.50 -4.90
C PRO A 165 16.05 -4.59 -5.96
N VAL A 166 14.95 -5.28 -6.28
CA VAL A 166 14.89 -6.26 -7.36
C VAL A 166 14.80 -5.64 -8.75
N PHE A 167 14.41 -4.37 -8.83
CA PHE A 167 14.32 -3.60 -10.06
C PHE A 167 14.65 -2.13 -9.81
N LYS A 168 15.50 -1.55 -10.66
CA LYS A 168 15.87 -0.13 -10.63
C LYS A 168 15.62 0.47 -12.01
N TYR A 169 15.03 1.64 -12.04
CA TYR A 169 14.89 2.48 -13.25
C TYR A 169 15.22 3.91 -12.89
N THR A 170 16.21 4.45 -13.52
CA THR A 170 16.74 5.80 -13.27
C THR A 170 16.47 6.72 -14.45
N TYR A 171 16.63 8.04 -14.29
CA TYR A 171 16.48 9.01 -15.38
C TYR A 171 17.59 8.94 -16.45
N ARG A 172 18.63 8.14 -16.21
CA ARG A 172 19.81 8.05 -17.11
C ARG A 172 19.80 6.78 -17.97
N GLU A 173 18.75 6.00 -17.91
CA GLU A 173 18.56 4.78 -18.70
C GLU A 173 17.49 4.96 -19.76
#